data_4ec2ade445a543e5b96fb623172a06ee
#
_entry.id   4ec2ade445a543e5b96fb623172a06ee
#
_cell.length_a   1.000
_cell.length_b   1.000
_cell.length_c   1.000
_cell.angle_alpha   90.00
_cell.angle_beta   90.00
_cell.angle_gamma   90.00
#
_symmetry.space_group_name_H-M   'P 1'
#
loop_
_entity.id
_entity.type
_entity.pdbx_description
1 polymer ?
#
loop_
_entity_poly.entity_id
_entity_poly.type
_entity_poly.pdbx_seq_one_letter_code
_entity_poly.pdbx_strand_id
1 'polypeptide(L)'
;MRIHLIAIGGSAMHNIALALKQKGFKITGSDDAIFSPSKDRLAKHNLLPVKMGWFPSKITSDIDAIILGMHATVDNPELKKAQSLDIPVYS
;
A
#
# COMPACT_ATOMS: atom_id res chain seq x y z
N MET A 1 -3.85 5.42 13.37
CA MET A 1 -2.66 4.76 12.82
C MET A 1 -2.72 4.81 11.30
N ARG A 2 -1.62 5.13 10.68
CA ARG A 2 -1.51 5.22 9.23
C ARG A 2 -0.70 4.06 8.70
N ILE A 3 -1.26 3.33 7.73
CA ILE A 3 -0.63 2.15 7.13
C ILE A 3 -0.59 2.33 5.61
N HIS A 4 0.57 2.07 5.02
CA HIS A 4 0.76 2.12 3.58
C HIS A 4 1.03 0.70 3.06
N LEU A 5 0.32 0.32 1.99
CA LEU A 5 0.47 -1.00 1.39
C LEU A 5 1.21 -0.88 0.06
N ILE A 6 2.32 -1.58 -0.05
CA ILE A 6 3.10 -1.68 -1.29
C ILE A 6 2.58 -2.89 -2.06
N ALA A 7 2.15 -2.68 -3.29
CA ALA A 7 1.43 -3.65 -4.13
C ALA A 7 -0.01 -3.88 -3.64
N ILE A 8 -0.73 -2.79 -3.40
CA ILE A 8 -2.09 -2.80 -2.81
C ILE A 8 -3.11 -3.54 -3.68
N GLY A 9 -2.87 -3.64 -4.99
CA GLY A 9 -3.80 -4.26 -5.93
C GLY A 9 -3.80 -5.78 -5.93
N GLY A 10 -2.90 -6.41 -5.19
CA GLY A 10 -2.87 -7.86 -5.10
C GLY A 10 -4.16 -8.44 -4.53
N SER A 11 -4.45 -9.70 -4.85
CA SER A 11 -5.68 -10.36 -4.45
C SER A 11 -5.87 -10.36 -2.93
N ALA A 12 -4.87 -10.80 -2.18
CA ALA A 12 -4.91 -10.77 -0.72
C ALA A 12 -4.74 -9.36 -0.18
N MET A 13 -3.86 -8.57 -0.79
CA MET A 13 -3.50 -7.24 -0.32
C MET A 13 -4.68 -6.28 -0.33
N HIS A 14 -5.47 -6.26 -1.42
CA HIS A 14 -6.61 -5.34 -1.46
C HIS A 14 -7.66 -5.70 -0.40
N ASN A 15 -7.85 -6.98 -0.09
CA ASN A 15 -8.76 -7.39 0.97
C ASN A 15 -8.25 -6.94 2.35
N ILE A 16 -6.94 -7.01 2.58
CA ILE A 16 -6.34 -6.50 3.81
C ILE A 16 -6.56 -4.99 3.92
N ALA A 17 -6.35 -4.27 2.82
CA ALA A 17 -6.57 -2.82 2.80
C ALA A 17 -8.00 -2.44 3.17
N LEU A 18 -8.99 -3.14 2.59
CA LEU A 18 -10.40 -2.90 2.87
C LEU A 18 -10.72 -3.19 4.34
N ALA A 19 -10.22 -4.31 4.87
CA ALA A 19 -10.45 -4.69 6.25
C ALA A 19 -9.86 -3.68 7.24
N LEU A 20 -8.65 -3.22 6.99
CA LEU A 20 -7.97 -2.24 7.86
C LEU A 20 -8.68 -0.89 7.81
N LYS A 21 -9.11 -0.45 6.65
CA LYS A 21 -9.87 0.79 6.54
C LYS A 21 -11.17 0.69 7.33
N GLN A 22 -11.86 -0.43 7.26
CA GLN A 22 -13.10 -0.65 7.98
C GLN A 22 -12.90 -0.57 9.50
N LYS A 23 -11.71 -0.93 9.97
CA LYS A 23 -11.33 -0.84 11.38
C LYS A 23 -10.91 0.57 11.81
N GLY A 24 -10.90 1.53 10.90
CA GLY A 24 -10.59 2.91 11.22
C GLY A 24 -9.16 3.36 10.96
N PHE A 25 -8.31 2.50 10.40
CA PHE A 25 -6.96 2.90 10.03
C PHE A 25 -6.99 3.78 8.78
N LYS A 26 -6.05 4.72 8.72
CA LYS A 26 -5.83 5.51 7.51
C LYS A 26 -4.95 4.71 6.56
N ILE A 27 -5.51 4.36 5.40
CA ILE A 27 -4.86 3.46 4.46
C ILE A 27 -4.47 4.22 3.20
N THR A 28 -3.24 4.03 2.77
CA THR A 28 -2.75 4.45 1.46
C THR A 28 -2.06 3.25 0.81
N GLY A 29 -1.78 3.35 -0.47
CA GLY A 29 -1.09 2.28 -1.15
C GLY A 29 -0.57 2.69 -2.51
N SER A 30 0.23 1.81 -3.10
CA SER A 30 0.79 1.97 -4.44
C SER A 30 0.83 0.62 -5.13
N ASP A 31 0.79 0.67 -6.46
CA ASP A 31 1.00 -0.50 -7.30
C ASP A 31 1.41 -0.03 -8.69
N ASP A 32 2.07 -0.88 -9.43
CA ASP A 32 2.44 -0.58 -10.83
C ASP A 32 1.29 -0.87 -11.79
N ALA A 33 0.38 -1.76 -11.42
CA ALA A 33 -0.82 -2.06 -12.19
C ALA A 33 -1.86 -2.69 -11.27
N ILE A 34 -3.12 -2.30 -11.45
CA ILE A 34 -4.24 -2.85 -10.66
C ILE A 34 -5.36 -3.22 -11.63
N PHE A 35 -5.86 -4.45 -11.51
CA PHE A 35 -6.90 -4.98 -12.39
C PHE A 35 -8.16 -5.32 -11.61
N SER A 36 -9.29 -5.42 -12.33
CA SER A 36 -10.55 -5.88 -11.74
C SER A 36 -10.42 -7.35 -11.30
N PRO A 37 -11.04 -7.75 -10.19
CA PRO A 37 -11.99 -6.98 -9.38
C PRO A 37 -11.35 -6.09 -8.31
N SER A 38 -10.05 -6.21 -8.04
CA SER A 38 -9.37 -5.39 -7.01
C SER A 38 -9.52 -3.91 -7.29
N LYS A 39 -9.34 -3.51 -8.54
CA LYS A 39 -9.45 -2.11 -8.96
C LYS A 39 -10.79 -1.50 -8.58
N ASP A 40 -11.88 -2.21 -8.91
CA ASP A 40 -13.22 -1.72 -8.66
C ASP A 40 -13.53 -1.64 -7.15
N ARG A 41 -13.06 -2.63 -6.40
CA ARG A 41 -13.26 -2.66 -4.95
C ARG A 41 -12.50 -1.54 -4.25
N LEU A 42 -11.25 -1.31 -4.64
CA LEU A 42 -10.46 -0.23 -4.07
C LEU A 42 -11.05 1.13 -4.42
N ALA A 43 -11.50 1.32 -5.66
CA ALA A 43 -12.13 2.56 -6.09
C ALA A 43 -13.40 2.85 -5.29
N LYS A 44 -14.22 1.84 -5.07
CA LYS A 44 -15.47 1.98 -4.31
C LYS A 44 -15.23 2.48 -2.89
N HIS A 45 -14.11 2.12 -2.30
CA HIS A 45 -13.75 2.49 -0.92
C HIS A 45 -12.73 3.62 -0.84
N ASN A 46 -12.51 4.33 -1.93
CA ASN A 46 -11.57 5.46 -2.00
C ASN A 46 -10.12 5.07 -1.65
N LEU A 47 -9.74 3.86 -2.00
CA LEU A 47 -8.38 3.34 -1.75
C LEU A 47 -7.58 3.14 -3.04
N LEU A 48 -8.19 3.35 -4.21
CA LEU A 48 -7.46 3.21 -5.47
C LEU A 48 -6.43 4.33 -5.59
N PRO A 49 -5.14 4.02 -5.79
CA PRO A 49 -4.15 5.06 -6.03
C PRO A 49 -4.53 5.90 -7.24
N VAL A 50 -4.32 7.21 -7.15
CA VAL A 50 -4.65 8.15 -8.21
C VAL A 50 -3.84 7.86 -9.47
N LYS A 51 -2.61 7.40 -9.29
CA LYS A 51 -1.68 7.13 -10.37
C LYS A 51 -0.94 5.82 -10.10
N MET A 52 -0.78 5.00 -11.15
CA MET A 52 0.01 3.77 -11.05
C MET A 52 1.49 4.12 -11.04
N GLY A 53 2.27 3.29 -10.36
CA GLY A 53 3.71 3.45 -10.23
C GLY A 53 4.16 3.45 -8.77
N TRP A 54 5.46 3.62 -8.59
CA TRP A 54 6.09 3.65 -7.28
C TRP A 54 6.60 5.06 -7.01
N PHE A 55 6.21 5.63 -5.87
CA PHE A 55 6.49 7.03 -5.55
C PHE A 55 7.06 7.13 -4.14
N PRO A 56 8.40 7.16 -3.99
CA PRO A 56 9.01 7.28 -2.65
C PRO A 56 8.53 8.49 -1.85
N SER A 57 8.11 9.55 -2.53
CA SER A 57 7.57 10.75 -1.86
C SER A 57 6.28 10.47 -1.08
N LYS A 58 5.59 9.37 -1.35
CA LYS A 58 4.40 8.96 -0.58
C LYS A 58 4.79 8.41 0.78
N ILE A 59 6.04 8.01 0.96
CA ILE A 59 6.52 7.40 2.20
C ILE A 59 7.10 8.48 3.08
N THR A 60 6.40 8.77 4.16
CA THR A 60 6.73 9.83 5.11
C THR A 60 6.83 9.27 6.53
N SER A 61 7.49 10.00 7.42
CA SER A 61 7.75 9.52 8.77
C SER A 61 6.50 9.37 9.64
N ASP A 62 5.37 9.90 9.20
CA ASP A 62 4.09 9.74 9.91
C ASP A 62 3.39 8.41 9.59
N ILE A 63 3.93 7.61 8.70
CA ILE A 63 3.43 6.26 8.44
C ILE A 63 3.87 5.35 9.58
N ASP A 64 2.92 4.65 10.19
CA ASP A 64 3.20 3.77 11.33
C ASP A 64 3.67 2.39 10.90
N ALA A 65 3.23 1.91 9.75
CA ALA A 65 3.59 0.58 9.28
C ALA A 65 3.44 0.47 7.76
N ILE A 66 4.26 -0.40 7.18
CA ILE A 66 4.17 -0.81 5.77
C ILE A 66 3.74 -2.26 5.72
N ILE A 67 2.80 -2.59 4.84
CA ILE A 67 2.52 -3.98 4.49
C ILE A 67 3.01 -4.22 3.07
N LEU A 68 3.88 -5.20 2.91
CA LEU A 68 4.55 -5.50 1.66
C LEU A 68 3.87 -6.66 0.96
N GLY A 69 3.36 -6.44 -0.25
CA GLY A 69 2.78 -7.50 -1.05
C GLY A 69 3.84 -8.41 -1.65
N MET A 70 3.48 -9.66 -1.93
CA MET A 70 4.42 -10.66 -2.39
C MET A 70 5.01 -10.37 -3.78
N HIS A 71 4.34 -9.52 -4.56
CA HIS A 71 4.85 -9.14 -5.89
C HIS A 71 5.82 -7.97 -5.87
N ALA A 72 6.01 -7.34 -4.72
CA ALA A 72 6.98 -6.26 -4.59
C ALA A 72 8.38 -6.83 -4.45
N THR A 73 9.34 -6.21 -5.13
CA THR A 73 10.73 -6.67 -5.11
C THR A 73 11.53 -6.02 -3.99
N VAL A 74 12.67 -6.60 -3.65
CA VAL A 74 13.53 -6.07 -2.58
C VAL A 74 14.10 -4.69 -2.90
N ASP A 75 14.15 -4.34 -4.17
CA ASP A 75 14.65 -3.05 -4.64
C ASP A 75 13.53 -2.04 -4.92
N ASN A 76 12.30 -2.35 -4.53
CA ASN A 76 11.18 -1.42 -4.68
C ASN A 76 11.51 -0.08 -4.02
N PRO A 77 11.38 1.05 -4.74
CA PRO A 77 11.81 2.34 -4.21
C PRO A 77 11.02 2.81 -3.00
N GLU A 78 9.74 2.44 -2.89
CA GLU A 78 8.94 2.77 -1.70
C GLU A 78 9.41 1.96 -0.49
N LEU A 79 9.74 0.68 -0.70
CA LEU A 79 10.27 -0.17 0.37
C LEU A 79 11.61 0.37 0.88
N LYS A 80 12.50 0.74 -0.04
CA LYS A 80 13.79 1.33 0.34
C LYS A 80 13.63 2.61 1.14
N LYS A 81 12.69 3.46 0.76
CA LYS A 81 12.41 4.68 1.50
C LYS A 81 11.91 4.38 2.90
N ALA A 82 10.98 3.42 3.03
CA ALA A 82 10.46 3.02 4.33
C ALA A 82 11.57 2.49 5.23
N GLN A 83 12.47 1.67 4.69
CA GLN A 83 13.62 1.15 5.44
C GLN A 83 14.54 2.28 5.90
N SER A 84 14.77 3.28 5.06
CA SER A 84 15.60 4.44 5.42
C SER A 84 14.99 5.27 6.55
N LEU A 85 13.67 5.25 6.69
CA LEU A 85 12.95 5.96 7.74
C LEU A 85 12.66 5.08 8.97
N ASP A 86 13.18 3.86 8.98
CA ASP A 86 12.96 2.90 10.07
C ASP A 86 11.49 2.59 10.34
N ILE A 87 10.64 2.65 9.30
CA ILE A 87 9.24 2.29 9.43
C ILE A 87 9.12 0.77 9.47
N PRO A 88 8.37 0.17 10.42
CA PRO A 88 8.17 -1.26 10.46
C PRO A 88 7.53 -1.79 9.16
N VAL A 89 8.06 -2.89 8.65
CA VAL A 89 7.58 -3.53 7.42
C VAL A 89 7.11 -4.94 7.75
N TYR A 90 5.90 -5.25 7.32
CA TYR A 90 5.27 -6.57 7.50
C TYR A 90 4.93 -7.17 6.14
N SER A 91 4.95 -8.48 6.06
CA SER A 91 4.59 -9.19 4.84
C SER A 91 3.57 -10.30 5.10
#